data_5ef289e8c446ec1e01b025f383f35b47
#
_entry.id   5ef289e8c446ec1e01b025f383f35b47
#
_cell.length_a   1.000
_cell.length_b   1.000
_cell.length_c   1.000
_cell.angle_alpha   90.00
_cell.angle_beta   90.00
_cell.angle_gamma   90.00
#
_symmetry.space_group_name_H-M   'P 1'
#
loop_
_entity.id
_entity.type
_entity.pdbx_description
1 polymer ?
#
loop_
_entity_poly.entity_id
_entity_poly.type
_entity_poly.pdbx_seq_one_letter_code
_entity_poly.pdbx_strand_id
1 'polypeptide(L)'
;LIKSNAESGIGYSDILIETEDQETGIIIEIKYAETRNLEAVSEEALKQIEDRRYEEQLLEEGVEHILKYGIAFYKKKCKVMVVK
;
A
#
# COMPACT_ATOMS: atom_id res chain seq x y z
N LEU A 1 4.42 5.83 14.01
CA LEU A 1 4.88 6.69 12.93
C LEU A 1 4.08 6.45 11.66
N ILE A 2 3.52 7.49 11.10
CA ILE A 2 2.75 7.42 9.86
C ILE A 2 3.38 8.35 8.84
N LYS A 3 3.70 7.82 7.67
CA LYS A 3 4.19 8.60 6.54
C LYS A 3 3.24 8.40 5.37
N SER A 4 2.90 9.45 4.68
CA SER A 4 2.08 9.35 3.47
C SER A 4 2.74 10.09 2.33
N ASN A 5 2.57 9.56 1.14
CA ASN A 5 3.10 10.14 -0.07
C ASN A 5 2.02 10.06 -1.16
N ALA A 6 1.69 11.19 -1.74
CA ALA A 6 0.69 11.28 -2.80
C ALA A 6 1.38 11.66 -4.10
N GLU A 7 1.16 10.85 -5.13
CA GLU A 7 1.68 11.16 -6.46
C GLU A 7 0.59 11.84 -7.27
N SER A 8 0.82 13.12 -7.56
CA SER A 8 -0.12 13.90 -8.34
C SER A 8 -0.12 13.47 -9.80
N GLY A 9 -1.28 13.45 -10.39
CA GLY A 9 -1.46 13.11 -11.80
C GLY A 9 -1.65 11.65 -12.12
N ILE A 10 -1.37 10.74 -11.18
CA ILE A 10 -1.53 9.31 -11.41
C ILE A 10 -2.65 8.70 -10.58
N GLY A 11 -3.24 9.46 -9.67
CA GLY A 11 -4.42 9.03 -8.92
C GLY A 11 -4.16 7.95 -7.89
N TYR A 12 -2.97 7.90 -7.29
CA TYR A 12 -2.72 6.98 -6.19
C TYR A 12 -1.83 7.61 -5.12
N SER A 13 -1.90 7.02 -3.93
CA SER A 13 -1.10 7.44 -2.79
C SER A 13 -0.65 6.21 -2.02
N ASP A 14 0.44 6.35 -1.28
CA ASP A 14 0.93 5.31 -0.38
C ASP A 14 0.99 5.82 1.05
N ILE A 15 0.82 4.92 1.99
CA ILE A 15 0.85 5.21 3.42
C ILE A 15 1.71 4.14 4.08
N LEU A 16 2.68 4.58 4.87
CA LEU A 16 3.53 3.70 5.63
C LEU A 16 3.26 3.92 7.11
N ILE A 17 2.93 2.85 7.83
CA ILE A 17 2.62 2.90 9.26
C ILE A 17 3.54 1.93 9.99
N GLU A 18 4.19 2.41 11.05
CA GLU A 18 4.97 1.57 11.96
C GLU A 18 4.36 1.67 13.35
N THR A 19 4.25 0.54 14.05
CA THR A 19 3.78 0.54 15.44
C THR A 19 4.85 1.12 16.36
N GLU A 20 4.45 1.56 17.56
CA GLU A 20 5.39 2.19 18.50
C GLU A 20 6.51 1.26 18.93
N ASP A 21 6.24 -0.03 19.04
CA ASP A 21 7.24 -1.03 19.40
C ASP A 21 8.14 -1.44 18.22
N GLN A 22 7.85 -0.92 17.03
CA GLN A 22 8.56 -1.22 15.79
C GLN A 22 8.51 -2.69 15.37
N GLU A 23 7.55 -3.46 15.89
CA GLU A 23 7.38 -4.87 15.52
C GLU A 23 6.60 -5.05 14.23
N THR A 24 5.65 -4.16 13.96
CA THR A 24 4.76 -4.29 12.80
C THR A 24 4.85 -3.06 11.91
N GLY A 25 5.00 -3.32 10.61
CA GLY A 25 4.91 -2.31 9.58
C GLY A 25 3.70 -2.58 8.70
N ILE A 26 2.99 -1.54 8.32
CA ILE A 26 1.83 -1.63 7.43
C ILE A 26 2.09 -0.72 6.25
N ILE A 27 2.01 -1.27 5.06
CA ILE A 27 2.18 -0.52 3.82
C ILE A 27 0.85 -0.55 3.09
N ILE A 28 0.32 0.62 2.78
CA ILE A 28 -0.95 0.76 2.09
C ILE A 28 -0.73 1.55 0.81
N GLU A 29 -1.10 0.96 -0.31
CA GLU A 29 -1.09 1.65 -1.60
C GLU A 29 -2.53 1.80 -2.06
N ILE A 30 -2.93 3.03 -2.35
CA ILE A 30 -4.28 3.36 -2.79
C ILE A 30 -4.23 3.80 -4.24
N LYS A 31 -5.05 3.20 -5.08
CA LYS A 31 -5.11 3.53 -6.49
C LYS A 31 -6.55 3.75 -6.94
N TYR A 32 -6.78 4.84 -7.65
CA TYR A 32 -8.09 5.11 -8.24
C TYR A 32 -8.18 4.43 -9.61
N ALA A 33 -9.13 3.51 -9.73
CA ALA A 33 -9.32 2.77 -10.97
C ALA A 33 -10.09 3.59 -11.99
N GLU A 34 -9.72 3.45 -13.24
CA GLU A 34 -10.45 4.06 -14.36
C GLU A 34 -11.51 3.11 -14.93
N THR A 35 -11.48 1.87 -14.48
CA THR A 35 -12.39 0.83 -14.93
C THR A 35 -13.00 0.10 -13.73
N ARG A 36 -13.98 -0.79 -14.01
CA ARG A 36 -14.62 -1.59 -12.96
C ARG A 36 -13.77 -2.76 -12.49
N ASN A 37 -12.65 -3.03 -13.12
CA ASN A 37 -11.81 -4.17 -12.74
C ASN A 37 -10.95 -3.83 -11.52
N LEU A 38 -11.60 -3.74 -10.37
CA LEU A 38 -10.95 -3.37 -9.11
C LEU A 38 -9.94 -4.40 -8.64
N GLU A 39 -10.18 -5.69 -8.95
CA GLU A 39 -9.24 -6.74 -8.59
C GLU A 39 -7.88 -6.52 -9.25
N ALA A 40 -7.86 -6.28 -10.56
CA ALA A 40 -6.62 -6.01 -11.27
C ALA A 40 -5.91 -4.76 -10.75
N VAL A 41 -6.67 -3.71 -10.43
CA VAL A 41 -6.09 -2.46 -9.94
C VAL A 41 -5.53 -2.64 -8.53
N SER A 42 -6.19 -3.40 -7.65
CA SER A 42 -5.64 -3.68 -6.32
C SER A 42 -4.38 -4.55 -6.39
N GLU A 43 -4.30 -5.48 -7.35
CA GLU A 43 -3.08 -6.24 -7.60
C GLU A 43 -1.95 -5.34 -8.08
N GLU A 44 -2.25 -4.37 -8.95
CA GLU A 44 -1.27 -3.38 -9.37
C GLU A 44 -0.76 -2.54 -8.20
N ALA A 45 -1.65 -2.18 -7.28
CA ALA A 45 -1.27 -1.45 -6.08
C ALA A 45 -0.28 -2.24 -5.22
N LEU A 46 -0.53 -3.55 -5.03
CA LEU A 46 0.40 -4.42 -4.31
C LEU A 46 1.74 -4.51 -5.01
N LYS A 47 1.73 -4.62 -6.33
CA LYS A 47 2.96 -4.65 -7.11
C LYS A 47 3.75 -3.35 -6.97
N GLN A 48 3.07 -2.22 -6.91
CA GLN A 48 3.68 -0.92 -6.70
C GLN A 48 4.43 -0.87 -5.37
N ILE A 49 3.87 -1.47 -4.33
CA ILE A 49 4.53 -1.55 -3.02
C ILE A 49 5.87 -2.28 -3.16
N GLU A 50 5.92 -3.38 -3.88
CA GLU A 50 7.14 -4.13 -4.10
C GLU A 50 8.17 -3.32 -4.90
N ASP A 51 7.72 -2.61 -5.93
CA ASP A 51 8.59 -1.80 -6.78
C ASP A 51 9.24 -0.64 -6.00
N ARG A 52 8.57 -0.12 -4.98
CA ARG A 52 9.10 0.99 -4.16
C ARG A 52 10.02 0.55 -3.03
N ARG A 53 10.13 -0.75 -2.80
CA ARG A 53 11.06 -1.34 -1.82
C ARG A 53 10.86 -0.90 -0.37
N TYR A 54 9.65 -0.53 0.00
CA TYR A 54 9.35 -0.15 1.38
C TYR A 54 9.61 -1.30 2.35
N GLU A 55 9.36 -2.54 1.93
CA GLU A 55 9.60 -3.71 2.76
C GLU A 55 11.07 -3.83 3.15
N GLU A 56 11.97 -3.63 2.20
CA GLU A 56 13.41 -3.68 2.48
C GLU A 56 13.81 -2.65 3.53
N GLN A 57 13.27 -1.44 3.40
CA GLN A 57 13.55 -0.37 4.35
C GLN A 57 13.08 -0.73 5.75
N LEU A 58 11.87 -1.27 5.89
CA LEU A 58 11.31 -1.67 7.17
C LEU A 58 12.13 -2.81 7.80
N LEU A 59 12.53 -3.79 7.00
CA LEU A 59 13.35 -4.89 7.49
C LEU A 59 14.71 -4.39 7.99
N GLU A 60 15.31 -3.43 7.32
CA GLU A 60 16.56 -2.82 7.76
C GLU A 60 16.40 -2.08 9.08
N GLU A 61 15.22 -1.52 9.34
CA GLU A 61 14.89 -0.84 10.59
C GLU A 61 14.55 -1.82 11.73
N GLY A 62 14.50 -3.12 11.45
CA GLY A 62 14.24 -4.15 12.45
C GLY A 62 12.77 -4.52 12.61
N VAL A 63 11.91 -4.11 11.69
CA VAL A 63 10.49 -4.49 11.71
C VAL A 63 10.36 -5.98 11.38
N GLU A 64 9.66 -6.74 12.22
CA GLU A 64 9.53 -8.19 12.06
C GLU A 64 8.32 -8.64 11.25
N HIS A 65 7.21 -7.91 11.36
CA HIS A 65 5.96 -8.27 10.69
C HIS A 65 5.54 -7.16 9.75
N ILE A 66 5.29 -7.50 8.50
CA ILE A 66 4.90 -6.53 7.48
C ILE A 66 3.59 -6.97 6.84
N LEU A 67 2.62 -6.05 6.84
CA LEU A 67 1.34 -6.22 6.15
C LEU A 67 1.30 -5.25 4.97
N LYS A 68 0.85 -5.74 3.84
CA LYS A 68 0.73 -4.95 2.62
C LYS A 68 -0.71 -4.94 2.15
N TYR A 69 -1.24 -3.76 1.92
CA TYR A 69 -2.62 -3.56 1.46
C TYR A 69 -2.60 -2.86 0.12
N GLY A 70 -3.20 -3.50 -0.88
CA GLY A 70 -3.49 -2.84 -2.15
C GLY A 70 -4.96 -2.49 -2.19
N ILE A 71 -5.29 -1.22 -2.30
CA ILE A 71 -6.67 -0.74 -2.28
C ILE A 71 -6.98 -0.04 -3.60
N ALA A 72 -8.03 -0.50 -4.26
CA ALA A 72 -8.50 0.11 -5.49
C ALA A 72 -9.87 0.74 -5.26
N PHE A 73 -10.06 1.95 -5.75
CA PHE A 73 -11.33 2.66 -5.70
C PHE A 73 -11.83 2.94 -7.11
N TYR A 74 -13.14 2.77 -7.28
CA TYR A 74 -13.83 3.17 -8.50
C TYR A 74 -15.21 3.70 -8.12
N LYS A 75 -15.44 4.99 -8.29
CA LYS A 75 -16.66 5.65 -7.87
C LYS A 75 -16.93 5.38 -6.38
N LYS A 76 -18.02 4.70 -6.03
CA LYS A 76 -18.40 4.38 -4.65
C LYS A 76 -18.00 2.97 -4.22
N LYS A 77 -17.17 2.28 -5.02
CA LYS A 77 -16.75 0.91 -4.74
C LYS A 77 -15.27 0.86 -4.42
N CYS A 78 -14.89 -0.10 -3.60
CA CYS A 78 -13.47 -0.36 -3.35
C CYS A 78 -13.20 -1.86 -3.25
N LYS A 79 -11.96 -2.23 -3.50
CA LYS A 79 -11.45 -3.57 -3.33
C LYS A 79 -10.16 -3.49 -2.53
N VAL A 80 -10.05 -4.32 -1.50
CA VAL A 80 -8.85 -4.40 -0.67
C VAL A 80 -8.23 -5.78 -0.82
N MET A 81 -6.95 -5.82 -1.13
CA MET A 81 -6.18 -7.05 -1.13
C MET A 81 -5.05 -6.93 -0.12
N VAL A 82 -4.82 -7.99 0.63
CA VAL A 82 -3.84 -8.02 1.72
C VAL A 82 -2.83 -9.12 1.47
N VAL A 83 -1.56 -8.79 1.65
CA VAL A 83 -0.47 -9.76 1.67
C VAL A 83 0.27 -9.62 2.99
N LYS A 84 0.45 -10.72 3.66
CA LYS A 84 1.16 -10.79 4.95
C LYS A 84 2.60 -11.23 4.79
#